data_ee6719092c33e8d15190cbe38aa4788d
#
_entry.id   ee6719092c33e8d15190cbe38aa4788d
#
_cell.length_a   1.000
_cell.length_b   1.000
_cell.length_c   1.000
_cell.angle_alpha   90.00
_cell.angle_beta   90.00
_cell.angle_gamma   90.00
#
_symmetry.space_group_name_H-M   'P 1'
#
loop_
_entity.id
_entity.type
_entity.pdbx_description
1 polymer ?
#
loop_
_entity_poly.entity_id
_entity_poly.type
_entity_poly.pdbx_seq_one_letter_code
_entity_poly.pdbx_strand_id
1 'polypeptide(L)'
;TFILFKKTIHITDMRASGGAEKQSENIGSASSNPDGGPITIRTIDGQMIDIEVSVQYTLNTEKLYELYVRYGLKYNDFATSILRSKCRDVAANFKANVFFENRLFIQESMRKALESALSKAYFELNGFQLLNVFLPKQLENTIKNIQTSRLSVDLKTTQLITTKIKAETELAVKKEQATTEKMVAQYLAETRNTI
;
A
#
# COMPACT_ATOMS: atom_id res chain seq x y z
N THR A 1 3.84 48.24 8.36
CA THR A 1 4.75 47.21 7.88
C THR A 1 3.95 46.22 7.03
N PHE A 2 4.31 46.12 5.73
CA PHE A 2 3.66 45.17 4.85
C PHE A 2 4.32 43.80 5.04
N ILE A 3 3.50 42.76 5.29
CA ILE A 3 3.95 41.38 5.38
C ILE A 3 3.63 40.70 4.06
N LEU A 4 4.66 40.21 3.38
CA LEU A 4 4.53 39.54 2.09
C LEU A 4 4.45 38.03 2.31
N PHE A 5 3.33 37.43 1.98
CA PHE A 5 3.15 35.99 1.97
C PHE A 5 3.46 35.44 0.57
N LYS A 6 4.22 34.35 0.51
CA LYS A 6 4.50 33.69 -0.77
C LYS A 6 3.28 32.89 -1.23
N LYS A 7 2.72 33.24 -2.38
CA LYS A 7 1.66 32.46 -3.07
C LYS A 7 2.24 31.27 -3.83
N THR A 8 3.19 30.59 -3.25
CA THR A 8 3.84 29.41 -3.87
C THR A 8 3.37 28.13 -3.20
N ILE A 9 3.47 27.02 -3.93
CA ILE A 9 3.26 25.69 -3.36
C ILE A 9 4.37 25.43 -2.35
N HIS A 10 3.98 25.18 -1.11
CA HIS A 10 4.89 24.72 -0.07
C HIS A 10 5.00 23.20 -0.15
N ILE A 11 6.23 22.69 -0.18
CA ILE A 11 6.50 21.25 -0.18
C ILE A 11 7.16 20.92 1.14
N THR A 12 6.56 20.00 1.89
CA THR A 12 7.13 19.47 3.13
C THR A 12 7.39 17.99 2.95
N ASP A 13 8.67 17.64 2.92
CA ASP A 13 9.13 16.27 2.83
C ASP A 13 9.55 15.77 4.21
N MET A 14 8.86 14.78 4.72
CA MET A 14 9.16 14.11 5.99
C MET A 14 9.90 12.82 5.70
N ARG A 15 11.22 12.94 5.48
CA ARG A 15 12.13 11.84 5.12
C ARG A 15 13.27 11.74 6.13
N ALA A 16 13.93 10.57 6.15
CA ALA A 16 15.21 10.46 6.83
C ALA A 16 16.24 11.35 6.14
N SER A 17 16.95 12.18 6.89
CA SER A 17 18.01 13.01 6.34
C SER A 17 19.23 12.13 5.97
N GLY A 18 19.58 12.11 4.68
CA GLY A 18 20.70 11.36 4.15
C GLY A 18 20.26 10.14 3.35
N GLY A 19 20.39 10.22 2.04
CA GLY A 19 20.26 9.08 1.13
C GLY A 19 21.40 8.11 1.37
N ALA A 20 21.18 7.13 2.20
CA ALA A 20 21.89 5.86 2.29
C ALA A 20 21.10 4.97 3.23
N GLU A 21 20.96 3.74 2.86
CA GLU A 21 20.42 2.61 3.59
C GLU A 21 20.57 2.73 5.12
N LYS A 22 19.59 3.32 5.79
CA LYS A 22 19.47 3.10 7.24
C LYS A 22 18.84 1.74 7.42
N GLN A 23 19.72 0.77 7.57
CA GLN A 23 19.38 -0.54 8.10
C GLN A 23 18.52 -0.34 9.36
N SER A 24 17.42 -1.05 9.43
CA SER A 24 16.32 -0.94 10.37
C SER A 24 16.66 -1.29 11.82
N GLU A 25 17.84 -0.90 12.32
CA GLU A 25 18.28 -1.28 13.69
C GLU A 25 17.81 -0.32 14.79
N ASN A 26 17.34 0.89 14.45
CA ASN A 26 16.84 1.86 15.42
C ASN A 26 15.52 2.49 14.96
N ILE A 27 14.45 1.71 14.95
CA ILE A 27 13.09 2.23 14.85
C ILE A 27 12.75 2.88 16.18
N GLY A 28 12.46 4.18 16.16
CA GLY A 28 12.14 4.95 17.36
C GLY A 28 13.19 5.99 17.79
N SER A 29 14.35 6.06 17.15
CA SER A 29 15.24 7.20 17.30
C SER A 29 14.61 8.43 16.64
N ALA A 30 13.89 9.22 17.41
CA ALA A 30 13.42 10.52 16.97
C ALA A 30 14.64 11.32 16.47
N SER A 31 14.78 11.42 15.16
CA SER A 31 15.69 12.39 14.57
C SER A 31 15.25 13.75 15.08
N SER A 32 16.11 14.43 15.79
CA SER A 32 15.87 15.74 16.41
C SER A 32 15.76 16.90 15.40
N ASN A 33 15.48 16.60 14.15
CA ASN A 33 15.15 17.60 13.14
C ASN A 33 13.66 17.95 13.26
N PRO A 34 13.31 19.16 13.70
CA PRO A 34 11.90 19.56 13.86
C PRO A 34 11.11 19.49 12.54
N ASP A 35 11.78 19.53 11.40
CA ASP A 35 11.14 19.77 10.11
C ASP A 35 11.26 18.63 9.06
N GLY A 36 11.96 17.53 9.29
CA GLY A 36 12.30 16.65 8.18
C GLY A 36 12.39 15.14 8.43
N GLY A 37 12.23 14.66 9.65
CA GLY A 37 12.37 13.21 9.94
C GLY A 37 11.11 12.39 9.59
N PRO A 38 11.23 11.07 9.40
CA PRO A 38 10.09 10.19 9.19
C PRO A 38 9.11 10.27 10.35
N ILE A 39 7.86 9.90 10.10
CA ILE A 39 6.82 9.90 11.12
C ILE A 39 6.76 8.53 11.74
N THR A 40 7.16 8.42 13.01
CA THR A 40 7.01 7.19 13.79
C THR A 40 5.56 7.04 14.26
N ILE A 41 4.97 5.90 14.00
CA ILE A 41 3.57 5.58 14.25
C ILE A 41 3.49 4.25 14.99
N ARG A 42 2.56 4.17 15.93
CA ARG A 42 2.15 2.91 16.54
C ARG A 42 0.84 2.46 15.90
N THR A 43 0.86 1.32 15.24
CA THR A 43 -0.30 0.72 14.58
C THR A 43 -1.28 0.10 15.58
N ILE A 44 -2.49 -0.26 15.14
CA ILE A 44 -3.52 -0.88 16.00
C ILE A 44 -3.08 -2.23 16.59
N ASP A 45 -2.20 -2.95 15.88
CA ASP A 45 -1.59 -4.21 16.34
C ASP A 45 -0.35 -3.99 17.23
N GLY A 46 -0.12 -2.74 17.65
CA GLY A 46 0.95 -2.38 18.60
C GLY A 46 2.35 -2.29 17.99
N GLN A 47 2.49 -2.47 16.69
CA GLN A 47 3.77 -2.40 16.00
C GLN A 47 4.20 -0.94 15.78
N MET A 48 5.50 -0.69 15.92
CA MET A 48 6.09 0.62 15.58
C MET A 48 6.55 0.59 14.13
N ILE A 49 6.09 1.54 13.34
CA ILE A 49 6.49 1.72 11.94
C ILE A 49 6.90 3.17 11.71
N ASP A 50 7.84 3.39 10.80
CA ASP A 50 8.22 4.71 10.34
C ASP A 50 7.72 4.92 8.93
N ILE A 51 7.03 6.02 8.68
CA ILE A 51 6.57 6.39 7.35
C ILE A 51 7.22 7.67 6.87
N GLU A 52 7.54 7.70 5.59
CA GLU A 52 7.97 8.90 4.89
C GLU A 52 6.86 9.41 3.99
N VAL A 53 6.58 10.69 4.09
CA VAL A 53 5.52 11.34 3.32
C VAL A 53 6.03 12.64 2.70
N SER A 54 5.45 12.97 1.54
CA SER A 54 5.61 14.26 0.89
C SER A 54 4.25 14.93 0.78
N VAL A 55 4.16 16.17 1.22
CA VAL A 55 2.92 16.94 1.24
C VAL A 55 3.12 18.28 0.56
N GLN A 56 2.21 18.59 -0.34
CA GLN A 56 2.16 19.85 -1.06
C GLN A 56 0.90 20.62 -0.65
N TYR A 57 1.07 21.85 -0.20
CA TYR A 57 -0.04 22.69 0.22
C TYR A 57 0.18 24.16 -0.17
N THR A 58 -0.89 24.89 -0.27
CA THR A 58 -0.89 26.33 -0.50
C THR A 58 -1.67 27.05 0.60
N LEU A 59 -1.39 28.34 0.76
CA LEU A 59 -2.12 29.19 1.68
C LEU A 59 -3.43 29.65 1.01
N ASN A 60 -4.54 29.59 1.75
CA ASN A 60 -5.78 30.18 1.27
C ASN A 60 -5.68 31.71 1.29
N THR A 61 -5.64 32.31 0.09
CA THR A 61 -5.45 33.76 -0.07
C THR A 61 -6.59 34.61 0.49
N GLU A 62 -7.80 34.08 0.51
CA GLU A 62 -8.98 34.79 1.01
C GLU A 62 -8.98 34.92 2.53
N LYS A 63 -8.36 33.95 3.23
CA LYS A 63 -8.30 33.86 4.68
C LYS A 63 -6.92 34.11 5.27
N LEU A 64 -6.08 34.80 4.51
CA LEU A 64 -4.68 35.06 4.89
C LEU A 64 -4.56 35.91 6.17
N TYR A 65 -5.48 36.83 6.37
CA TYR A 65 -5.54 37.64 7.60
C TYR A 65 -5.83 36.79 8.84
N GLU A 66 -6.80 35.88 8.75
CA GLU A 66 -7.16 34.98 9.86
C GLU A 66 -6.02 34.01 10.17
N LEU A 67 -5.34 33.50 9.13
CA LEU A 67 -4.15 32.68 9.26
C LEU A 67 -3.03 33.40 9.98
N TYR A 68 -2.77 34.67 9.60
CA TYR A 68 -1.73 35.49 10.24
C TYR A 68 -2.05 35.79 11.70
N VAL A 69 -3.29 36.18 12.01
CA VAL A 69 -3.73 36.48 13.39
C VAL A 69 -3.55 35.23 14.27
N ARG A 70 -3.82 34.06 13.74
CA ARG A 70 -3.80 32.81 14.48
C ARG A 70 -2.41 32.19 14.64
N TYR A 71 -1.58 32.22 13.60
CA TYR A 71 -0.31 31.49 13.54
C TYR A 71 0.91 32.39 13.35
N GLY A 72 0.72 33.66 13.01
CA GLY A 72 1.81 34.59 12.77
C GLY A 72 2.70 34.18 11.57
N LEU A 73 4.00 34.43 11.72
CA LEU A 73 5.00 34.07 10.72
C LEU A 73 5.45 32.59 10.76
N LYS A 74 5.08 31.83 11.82
CA LYS A 74 5.44 30.43 12.02
C LYS A 74 4.38 29.47 11.50
N TYR A 75 3.60 29.89 10.51
CA TYR A 75 2.54 29.07 9.92
C TYR A 75 3.04 27.75 9.30
N ASN A 76 4.28 27.72 8.79
CA ASN A 76 4.87 26.49 8.24
C ASN A 76 5.11 25.43 9.32
N ASP A 77 5.67 25.82 10.49
CA ASP A 77 5.90 24.89 11.60
C ASP A 77 4.58 24.32 12.10
N PHE A 78 3.54 25.18 12.14
CA PHE A 78 2.22 24.77 12.52
C PHE A 78 1.58 23.80 11.49
N ALA A 79 1.71 24.10 10.20
CA ALA A 79 1.27 23.19 9.14
C ALA A 79 1.93 21.83 9.27
N THR A 80 3.26 21.81 9.45
CA THR A 80 4.04 20.56 9.64
C THR A 80 3.56 19.79 10.88
N SER A 81 3.25 20.48 11.97
CA SER A 81 2.73 19.85 13.18
C SER A 81 1.36 19.20 12.96
N ILE A 82 0.43 19.88 12.26
CA ILE A 82 -0.88 19.32 11.88
C ILE A 82 -0.69 18.10 11.00
N LEU A 83 0.16 18.19 9.98
CA LEU A 83 0.44 17.11 9.06
C LEU A 83 0.94 15.86 9.81
N ARG A 84 1.93 16.03 10.69
CA ARG A 84 2.47 14.93 11.51
C ARG A 84 1.40 14.32 12.42
N SER A 85 0.64 15.15 13.12
CA SER A 85 -0.41 14.69 14.04
C SER A 85 -1.48 13.91 13.29
N LYS A 86 -1.99 14.44 12.17
CA LYS A 86 -3.05 13.79 11.40
C LYS A 86 -2.60 12.51 10.69
N CYS A 87 -1.40 12.50 10.14
CA CYS A 87 -0.83 11.26 9.60
C CYS A 87 -0.74 10.18 10.66
N ARG A 88 -0.31 10.53 11.88
CA ARG A 88 -0.19 9.61 13.02
C ARG A 88 -1.56 9.11 13.47
N ASP A 89 -2.54 10.00 13.59
CA ASP A 89 -3.92 9.65 14.00
C ASP A 89 -4.57 8.65 13.02
N VAL A 90 -4.44 8.91 11.73
CA VAL A 90 -5.03 8.04 10.70
C VAL A 90 -4.29 6.71 10.63
N ALA A 91 -2.97 6.74 10.62
CA ALA A 91 -2.16 5.54 10.50
C ALA A 91 -2.31 4.59 11.69
N ALA A 92 -2.56 5.12 12.90
CA ALA A 92 -2.80 4.32 14.10
C ALA A 92 -4.06 3.42 14.01
N ASN A 93 -4.99 3.71 13.10
CA ASN A 93 -6.20 2.90 12.89
C ASN A 93 -5.99 1.69 11.99
N PHE A 94 -4.82 1.56 11.37
CA PHE A 94 -4.50 0.47 10.47
C PHE A 94 -3.53 -0.53 11.08
N LYS A 95 -3.59 -1.78 10.59
CA LYS A 95 -2.60 -2.80 10.92
C LYS A 95 -1.35 -2.62 10.08
N ALA A 96 -0.19 -3.03 10.60
CA ALA A 96 1.08 -2.87 9.92
C ALA A 96 1.13 -3.58 8.55
N ASN A 97 0.48 -4.74 8.38
CA ASN A 97 0.45 -5.45 7.11
C ASN A 97 -0.33 -4.71 6.01
N VAL A 98 -1.36 -3.93 6.37
CA VAL A 98 -2.18 -3.18 5.39
C VAL A 98 -1.36 -2.12 4.65
N PHE A 99 -0.31 -1.60 5.29
CA PHE A 99 0.62 -0.65 4.66
C PHE A 99 1.37 -1.24 3.45
N PHE A 100 1.46 -2.57 3.37
CA PHE A 100 2.03 -3.29 2.22
C PHE A 100 0.96 -3.75 1.24
N GLU A 101 -0.12 -4.33 1.74
CA GLU A 101 -1.16 -4.93 0.89
C GLU A 101 -1.99 -3.87 0.16
N ASN A 102 -2.34 -2.76 0.84
CA ASN A 102 -3.27 -1.75 0.34
C ASN A 102 -2.77 -0.32 0.54
N ARG A 103 -1.55 -0.05 0.06
CA ARG A 103 -0.90 1.25 0.19
C ARG A 103 -1.73 2.42 -0.35
N LEU A 104 -2.39 2.24 -1.49
CA LEU A 104 -3.23 3.26 -2.11
C LEU A 104 -4.42 3.64 -1.23
N PHE A 105 -5.05 2.66 -0.58
CA PHE A 105 -6.17 2.90 0.32
C PHE A 105 -5.75 3.74 1.53
N ILE A 106 -4.59 3.45 2.11
CA ILE A 106 -4.04 4.21 3.24
C ILE A 106 -3.69 5.63 2.79
N GLN A 107 -3.02 5.79 1.64
CA GLN A 107 -2.69 7.09 1.08
C GLN A 107 -3.93 7.96 0.89
N GLU A 108 -5.01 7.41 0.33
CA GLU A 108 -6.25 8.13 0.10
C GLU A 108 -6.97 8.47 1.42
N SER A 109 -6.95 7.57 2.40
CA SER A 109 -7.51 7.81 3.74
C SER A 109 -6.76 8.93 4.47
N MET A 110 -5.43 8.93 4.39
CA MET A 110 -4.60 9.99 4.93
C MET A 110 -4.85 11.33 4.21
N ARG A 111 -4.92 11.31 2.89
CA ARG A 111 -5.18 12.49 2.08
C ARG A 111 -6.49 13.18 2.48
N LYS A 112 -7.59 12.42 2.58
CA LYS A 112 -8.91 12.95 3.00
C LYS A 112 -8.88 13.56 4.40
N ALA A 113 -8.23 12.89 5.34
CA ALA A 113 -8.11 13.40 6.71
C ALA A 113 -7.25 14.69 6.77
N LEU A 114 -6.16 14.73 5.99
CA LEU A 114 -5.31 15.92 5.89
C LEU A 114 -6.02 17.08 5.21
N GLU A 115 -6.75 16.85 4.13
CA GLU A 115 -7.53 17.86 3.43
C GLU A 115 -8.52 18.52 4.39
N SER A 116 -9.28 17.73 5.16
CA SER A 116 -10.20 18.25 6.17
C SER A 116 -9.50 19.03 7.29
N ALA A 117 -8.33 18.58 7.74
CA ALA A 117 -7.60 19.24 8.83
C ALA A 117 -6.93 20.55 8.38
N LEU A 118 -6.31 20.54 7.18
CA LEU A 118 -5.64 21.70 6.61
C LEU A 118 -6.65 22.80 6.22
N SER A 119 -7.80 22.42 5.65
CA SER A 119 -8.87 23.37 5.31
C SER A 119 -9.36 24.14 6.54
N LYS A 120 -9.49 23.50 7.70
CA LYS A 120 -9.83 24.16 8.98
C LYS A 120 -8.73 25.10 9.49
N ALA A 121 -7.51 24.90 9.04
CA ALA A 121 -6.35 25.72 9.40
C ALA A 121 -5.99 26.75 8.33
N TYR A 122 -6.88 26.96 7.34
CA TYR A 122 -6.71 27.91 6.23
C TYR A 122 -5.60 27.56 5.24
N PHE A 123 -5.28 26.26 5.13
CA PHE A 123 -4.39 25.72 4.11
C PHE A 123 -5.18 24.90 3.09
N GLU A 124 -4.70 24.85 1.86
CA GLU A 124 -5.26 24.02 0.79
C GLU A 124 -4.27 22.91 0.45
N LEU A 125 -4.74 21.67 0.50
CA LEU A 125 -3.94 20.50 0.15
C LEU A 125 -3.92 20.33 -1.36
N ASN A 126 -2.74 20.45 -1.99
CA ASN A 126 -2.55 20.25 -3.43
C ASN A 126 -2.16 18.79 -3.75
N GLY A 127 -1.32 18.19 -2.91
CA GLY A 127 -0.85 16.83 -3.13
C GLY A 127 -0.40 16.15 -1.85
N PHE A 128 -0.61 14.83 -1.79
CA PHE A 128 -0.12 13.97 -0.72
C PHE A 128 0.42 12.67 -1.31
N GLN A 129 1.62 12.31 -0.92
CA GLN A 129 2.28 11.06 -1.34
C GLN A 129 2.89 10.34 -0.14
N LEU A 130 2.57 9.07 -0.02
CA LEU A 130 3.25 8.15 0.88
C LEU A 130 4.49 7.61 0.16
N LEU A 131 5.69 7.98 0.62
CA LEU A 131 6.95 7.67 -0.08
C LEU A 131 7.50 6.30 0.29
N ASN A 132 7.79 6.10 1.59
CA ASN A 132 8.33 4.84 2.11
C ASN A 132 7.65 4.45 3.40
N VAL A 133 7.68 3.16 3.69
CA VAL A 133 7.21 2.57 4.95
C VAL A 133 8.29 1.62 5.45
N PHE A 134 8.82 1.90 6.62
CA PHE A 134 9.86 1.06 7.26
C PHE A 134 9.23 0.25 8.39
N LEU A 135 9.41 -1.06 8.32
CA LEU A 135 8.96 -1.99 9.35
C LEU A 135 10.14 -2.59 10.09
N PRO A 136 9.89 -3.07 11.32
CA PRO A 136 10.84 -3.93 12.02
C PRO A 136 11.19 -5.17 11.19
N LYS A 137 12.46 -5.55 11.12
CA LYS A 137 12.94 -6.73 10.36
C LYS A 137 12.17 -8.01 10.67
N GLN A 138 11.80 -8.20 11.92
CA GLN A 138 11.03 -9.38 12.35
C GLN A 138 9.64 -9.42 11.70
N LEU A 139 8.95 -8.29 11.64
CA LEU A 139 7.63 -8.20 11.01
C LEU A 139 7.74 -8.34 9.49
N GLU A 140 8.73 -7.72 8.88
CA GLU A 140 9.00 -7.86 7.44
C GLU A 140 9.23 -9.31 7.05
N ASN A 141 10.04 -10.05 7.80
CA ASN A 141 10.28 -11.48 7.58
C ASN A 141 9.01 -12.31 7.76
N THR A 142 8.20 -11.99 8.77
CA THR A 142 6.92 -12.66 9.00
C THR A 142 5.97 -12.46 7.82
N ILE A 143 5.84 -11.24 7.31
CA ILE A 143 5.01 -10.92 6.15
C ILE A 143 5.52 -11.65 4.90
N LYS A 144 6.84 -11.66 4.66
CA LYS A 144 7.45 -12.43 3.55
C LYS A 144 7.13 -13.91 3.65
N ASN A 145 7.25 -14.50 4.84
CA ASN A 145 6.95 -15.92 5.07
C ASN A 145 5.47 -16.23 4.80
N ILE A 146 4.56 -15.37 5.24
CA ILE A 146 3.12 -15.52 4.98
C ILE A 146 2.84 -15.46 3.48
N GLN A 147 3.42 -14.49 2.78
CA GLN A 147 3.25 -14.36 1.33
C GLN A 147 3.80 -15.56 0.57
N THR A 148 5.00 -16.05 0.94
CA THR A 148 5.60 -17.25 0.35
C THR A 148 4.73 -18.48 0.60
N SER A 149 4.17 -18.63 1.80
CA SER A 149 3.26 -19.71 2.12
C SER A 149 1.97 -19.66 1.29
N ARG A 150 1.37 -18.48 1.15
CA ARG A 150 0.19 -18.29 0.28
C ARG A 150 0.48 -18.68 -1.17
N LEU A 151 1.58 -18.17 -1.74
CA LEU A 151 2.01 -18.53 -3.08
C LEU A 151 2.22 -20.04 -3.25
N SER A 152 2.81 -20.71 -2.26
CA SER A 152 3.00 -22.15 -2.30
C SER A 152 1.69 -22.95 -2.28
N VAL A 153 0.68 -22.46 -1.55
CA VAL A 153 -0.67 -23.03 -1.54
C VAL A 153 -1.35 -22.84 -2.90
N ASP A 154 -1.26 -21.64 -3.47
CA ASP A 154 -1.85 -21.33 -4.78
C ASP A 154 -1.22 -22.16 -5.90
N LEU A 155 0.10 -22.34 -5.88
CA LEU A 155 0.80 -23.22 -6.82
C LEU A 155 0.35 -24.68 -6.67
N LYS A 156 0.25 -25.21 -5.46
CA LYS A 156 -0.23 -26.58 -5.22
C LYS A 156 -1.67 -26.76 -5.69
N THR A 157 -2.53 -25.78 -5.43
CA THR A 157 -3.94 -25.80 -5.87
C THR A 157 -4.03 -25.82 -7.39
N THR A 158 -3.24 -24.98 -8.07
CA THR A 158 -3.17 -24.95 -9.54
C THR A 158 -2.65 -26.28 -10.10
N GLN A 159 -1.61 -26.86 -9.47
CA GLN A 159 -1.10 -28.18 -9.86
C GLN A 159 -2.14 -29.29 -9.71
N LEU A 160 -2.91 -29.29 -8.61
CA LEU A 160 -4.00 -30.25 -8.40
C LEU A 160 -5.10 -30.12 -9.46
N ILE A 161 -5.49 -28.89 -9.79
CA ILE A 161 -6.48 -28.63 -10.83
C ILE A 161 -5.96 -29.13 -12.19
N THR A 162 -4.71 -28.82 -12.52
CA THR A 162 -4.07 -29.25 -13.76
C THR A 162 -3.99 -30.77 -13.86
N THR A 163 -3.61 -31.44 -12.76
CA THR A 163 -3.54 -32.91 -12.72
C THR A 163 -4.94 -33.54 -12.90
N LYS A 164 -5.96 -32.95 -12.24
CA LYS A 164 -7.35 -33.39 -12.37
C LYS A 164 -7.85 -33.27 -13.82
N ILE A 165 -7.61 -32.12 -14.45
CA ILE A 165 -7.99 -31.90 -15.86
C ILE A 165 -7.28 -32.89 -16.77
N LYS A 166 -5.98 -33.14 -16.57
CA LYS A 166 -5.24 -34.14 -17.36
C LYS A 166 -5.84 -35.53 -17.21
N ALA A 167 -6.13 -35.98 -15.98
CA ALA A 167 -6.73 -37.29 -15.73
C ALA A 167 -8.12 -37.41 -16.37
N GLU A 168 -8.96 -36.38 -16.29
CA GLU A 168 -10.27 -36.34 -16.94
C GLU A 168 -10.15 -36.39 -18.47
N THR A 169 -9.17 -35.66 -19.05
CA THR A 169 -8.90 -35.68 -20.49
C THR A 169 -8.43 -37.07 -20.94
N GLU A 170 -7.51 -37.70 -20.21
CA GLU A 170 -7.05 -39.05 -20.51
C GLU A 170 -8.17 -40.08 -20.45
N LEU A 171 -9.06 -39.96 -19.48
CA LEU A 171 -10.26 -40.83 -19.39
C LEU A 171 -11.21 -40.62 -20.55
N ALA A 172 -11.41 -39.36 -20.96
CA ALA A 172 -12.26 -39.04 -22.12
C ALA A 172 -11.67 -39.63 -23.42
N VAL A 173 -10.38 -39.46 -23.66
CA VAL A 173 -9.66 -40.01 -24.83
C VAL A 173 -9.73 -41.53 -24.82
N LYS A 174 -9.49 -42.19 -23.71
CA LYS A 174 -9.59 -43.65 -23.61
C LYS A 174 -11.01 -44.17 -23.87
N LYS A 175 -12.03 -43.46 -23.41
CA LYS A 175 -13.45 -43.80 -23.72
C LYS A 175 -13.74 -43.67 -25.21
N GLU A 176 -13.28 -42.59 -25.83
CA GLU A 176 -13.49 -42.44 -27.28
C GLU A 176 -12.72 -43.49 -28.09
N GLN A 177 -11.49 -43.82 -27.71
CA GLN A 177 -10.74 -44.89 -28.34
C GLN A 177 -11.45 -46.23 -28.24
N ALA A 178 -11.95 -46.59 -27.03
CA ALA A 178 -12.69 -47.83 -26.84
C ALA A 178 -14.03 -47.85 -27.60
N THR A 179 -14.72 -46.71 -27.79
CA THR A 179 -15.93 -46.63 -28.60
C THR A 179 -15.63 -46.77 -30.09
N THR A 180 -14.51 -46.18 -30.55
CA THR A 180 -14.06 -46.29 -31.94
C THR A 180 -13.63 -47.74 -32.27
N GLU A 181 -12.92 -48.38 -31.38
CA GLU A 181 -12.52 -49.80 -31.54
C GLU A 181 -13.75 -50.72 -31.63
N LYS A 182 -14.75 -50.51 -30.79
CA LYS A 182 -16.02 -51.26 -30.86
C LYS A 182 -16.75 -51.05 -32.18
N MET A 183 -16.84 -49.81 -32.68
CA MET A 183 -17.45 -49.51 -33.97
C MET A 183 -16.68 -50.19 -35.10
N VAL A 184 -15.37 -50.10 -35.12
CA VAL A 184 -14.54 -50.79 -36.14
C VAL A 184 -14.74 -52.30 -36.11
N ALA A 185 -14.78 -52.90 -34.91
CA ALA A 185 -15.04 -54.34 -34.77
C ALA A 185 -16.44 -54.73 -35.25
N GLN A 186 -17.47 -53.92 -35.01
CA GLN A 186 -18.83 -54.11 -35.54
C GLN A 186 -18.86 -54.06 -37.07
N TYR A 187 -18.24 -53.03 -37.66
CA TYR A 187 -18.17 -52.90 -39.12
C TYR A 187 -17.46 -54.10 -39.78
N LEU A 188 -16.36 -54.60 -39.15
CA LEU A 188 -15.65 -55.77 -39.65
C LEU A 188 -16.48 -57.06 -39.54
N ALA A 189 -17.31 -57.19 -38.49
CA ALA A 189 -18.21 -58.34 -38.30
C ALA A 189 -19.36 -58.32 -39.31
N GLU A 190 -19.95 -57.14 -39.58
CA GLU A 190 -21.00 -56.97 -40.59
C GLU A 190 -20.52 -57.25 -42.02
N THR A 191 -19.32 -56.78 -42.40
CA THR A 191 -18.72 -57.05 -43.71
C THR A 191 -18.41 -58.51 -43.91
N ARG A 192 -18.09 -59.27 -42.83
CA ARG A 192 -17.83 -60.70 -42.92
C ARG A 192 -19.11 -61.54 -43.10
N ASN A 193 -20.29 -61.06 -42.71
CA ASN A 193 -21.56 -61.74 -42.83
C ASN A 193 -22.25 -61.43 -44.18
N THR A 194 -21.73 -60.52 -45.00
CA THR A 194 -22.27 -60.10 -46.30
C THR A 194 -21.52 -60.69 -47.48
N ILE A 195 -20.51 -61.52 -47.27
CA ILE A 195 -19.76 -62.33 -48.27
C ILE A 195 -20.13 -63.82 -48.07
#